data_83fe469659009cc2681722c00494dd0c
#
_entry.id   83fe469659009cc2681722c00494dd0c
#
_cell.length_a   1.000
_cell.length_b   1.000
_cell.length_c   1.000
_cell.angle_alpha   90.00
_cell.angle_beta   90.00
_cell.angle_gamma   90.00
#
_symmetry.space_group_name_H-M   'P 1'
#
loop_
_entity.id
_entity.type
_entity.pdbx_description
1 polymer ?
#
loop_
_entity_poly.entity_id
_entity_poly.type
_entity_poly.pdbx_seq_one_letter_code
_entity_poly.pdbx_strand_id
1 'polypeptide(L)'
;VITAKRVTIGMFVCCALASSALAASSEEKIDRRALVTRHNVTLTKPDPLTPLSVGNGEFAFTADVTGLQTFPEFHAKGMPLGAQSQWAWHSLPNPEGYKLSDALESYDVAGRRVPYASGGNYPRGYSPSATWLRSNPHRLDLGRIGLRLTKPDGSSARIEDLTETTQTLDLWTGSLSSRFEFDGQPVSVQTVCHPARDILAIRVESRLLASGRLSVRLAFSYGSTDWRNAADWSKPDRHQTLSHISNDKAEFTRILDANRYYVRLPSPTG
;
A
#
# COMPACT_ATOMS: atom_id res chain seq x y z
N VAL A 1 -34.15 25.55 -105.26
CA VAL A 1 -34.74 25.37 -103.92
C VAL A 1 -33.77 24.53 -103.12
N ILE A 2 -33.06 25.16 -102.17
CA ILE A 2 -32.06 24.50 -101.36
C ILE A 2 -32.59 24.52 -99.91
N THR A 3 -32.79 23.37 -99.34
CA THR A 3 -33.26 23.17 -97.95
C THR A 3 -32.06 22.95 -97.03
N ALA A 4 -31.86 23.87 -96.13
CA ALA A 4 -30.79 23.77 -95.14
C ALA A 4 -31.23 22.88 -93.91
N LYS A 5 -30.49 21.81 -93.64
CA LYS A 5 -30.65 20.99 -92.45
C LYS A 5 -29.83 21.65 -91.27
N ARG A 6 -30.53 21.95 -90.23
CA ARG A 6 -29.90 22.37 -88.97
C ARG A 6 -29.40 21.12 -88.20
N VAL A 7 -28.15 21.09 -87.92
CA VAL A 7 -27.55 20.10 -87.02
C VAL A 7 -27.46 20.73 -85.63
N THR A 8 -28.18 20.15 -84.65
CA THR A 8 -28.10 20.55 -83.23
C THR A 8 -27.08 19.64 -82.55
N ILE A 9 -25.96 20.27 -82.12
CA ILE A 9 -24.96 19.58 -81.30
C ILE A 9 -25.37 19.70 -79.85
N GLY A 10 -25.80 18.57 -79.30
CA GLY A 10 -26.05 18.49 -77.88
C GLY A 10 -24.73 18.30 -77.06
N MET A 11 -24.41 19.30 -76.30
CA MET A 11 -23.27 19.23 -75.41
C MET A 11 -23.65 18.49 -74.12
N PHE A 12 -23.21 17.27 -73.98
CA PHE A 12 -23.34 16.47 -72.74
C PHE A 12 -22.31 16.98 -71.77
N VAL A 13 -22.74 17.75 -70.73
CA VAL A 13 -21.93 18.06 -69.56
C VAL A 13 -21.96 16.89 -68.62
N CYS A 14 -20.88 16.12 -68.62
CA CYS A 14 -20.68 15.01 -67.66
C CYS A 14 -20.22 15.62 -66.33
N CYS A 15 -21.16 15.85 -65.39
CA CYS A 15 -20.83 16.18 -64.02
C CYS A 15 -20.26 14.91 -63.31
N ALA A 16 -18.94 14.81 -63.28
CA ALA A 16 -18.26 13.84 -62.41
C ALA A 16 -18.39 14.33 -60.97
N LEU A 17 -19.35 13.75 -60.24
CA LEU A 17 -19.40 13.84 -58.78
C LEU A 17 -18.22 13.06 -58.18
N ALA A 18 -17.14 13.77 -57.89
CA ALA A 18 -16.08 13.25 -57.04
C ALA A 18 -16.63 13.10 -55.63
N SER A 19 -17.08 11.91 -55.29
CA SER A 19 -17.36 11.52 -53.92
C SER A 19 -16.04 11.49 -53.17
N SER A 20 -15.70 12.61 -52.51
CA SER A 20 -14.68 12.64 -51.50
C SER A 20 -15.15 11.77 -50.33
N ALA A 21 -14.77 10.51 -50.34
CA ALA A 21 -14.86 9.67 -49.15
C ALA A 21 -13.94 10.35 -48.09
N LEU A 22 -14.53 11.14 -47.22
CA LEU A 22 -13.89 11.47 -45.93
C LEU A 22 -13.64 10.11 -45.28
N ALA A 23 -12.41 9.64 -45.36
CA ALA A 23 -11.94 8.62 -44.44
C ALA A 23 -12.09 9.21 -43.04
N ALA A 24 -13.17 8.86 -42.36
CA ALA A 24 -13.28 9.06 -40.92
C ALA A 24 -12.05 8.35 -40.34
N SER A 25 -11.05 9.10 -39.96
CA SER A 25 -9.99 8.58 -39.12
C SER A 25 -10.70 8.03 -37.89
N SER A 26 -10.82 6.69 -37.83
CA SER A 26 -11.20 6.06 -36.57
C SER A 26 -10.15 6.52 -35.59
N GLU A 27 -10.48 7.47 -34.69
CA GLU A 27 -9.63 7.77 -33.56
C GLU A 27 -9.34 6.43 -32.89
N GLU A 28 -8.09 6.00 -33.03
CA GLU A 28 -7.63 4.75 -32.47
C GLU A 28 -7.83 4.85 -30.97
N LYS A 29 -8.83 4.13 -30.48
CA LYS A 29 -9.25 4.22 -29.09
C LYS A 29 -8.09 3.76 -28.23
N ILE A 30 -7.53 4.67 -27.42
CA ILE A 30 -6.39 4.40 -26.56
C ILE A 30 -6.70 3.19 -25.67
N ASP A 31 -5.95 2.10 -25.82
CA ASP A 31 -6.00 0.95 -24.91
C ASP A 31 -5.32 1.30 -23.59
N ARG A 32 -6.11 1.86 -22.67
CA ARG A 32 -5.64 2.28 -21.36
C ARG A 32 -5.11 1.12 -20.52
N ARG A 33 -5.66 -0.09 -20.72
CA ARG A 33 -5.19 -1.27 -19.99
C ARG A 33 -3.77 -1.65 -20.44
N ALA A 34 -3.53 -1.74 -21.73
CA ALA A 34 -2.21 -2.01 -22.27
C ALA A 34 -1.20 -0.94 -21.84
N LEU A 35 -1.60 0.34 -21.80
CA LEU A 35 -0.76 1.43 -21.31
C LEU A 35 -0.37 1.31 -19.86
N VAL A 36 -1.26 0.85 -19.01
CA VAL A 36 -0.99 0.68 -17.57
C VAL A 36 -0.21 -0.61 -17.32
N THR A 37 -0.65 -1.74 -17.88
CA THR A 37 -0.07 -3.05 -17.57
C THR A 37 1.36 -3.24 -18.08
N ARG A 38 1.81 -2.46 -19.08
CA ARG A 38 3.23 -2.44 -19.51
C ARG A 38 4.17 -1.96 -18.41
N HIS A 39 3.66 -1.30 -17.38
CA HIS A 39 4.40 -0.82 -16.22
C HIS A 39 4.25 -1.71 -14.98
N ASN A 40 3.64 -2.88 -15.12
CA ASN A 40 3.58 -3.84 -14.03
C ASN A 40 4.99 -4.12 -13.48
N VAL A 41 5.09 -4.13 -12.16
CA VAL A 41 6.39 -4.36 -11.49
C VAL A 41 6.53 -5.85 -11.22
N THR A 42 7.63 -6.45 -11.66
CA THR A 42 7.97 -7.84 -11.36
C THR A 42 9.32 -7.91 -10.68
N LEU A 43 9.35 -8.51 -9.49
CA LEU A 43 10.56 -8.78 -8.72
C LEU A 43 10.84 -10.29 -8.74
N THR A 44 12.08 -10.68 -8.98
CA THR A 44 12.52 -12.10 -9.02
C THR A 44 13.46 -12.45 -7.88
N LYS A 45 13.75 -11.50 -7.01
CA LYS A 45 14.58 -11.69 -5.81
C LYS A 45 14.16 -10.71 -4.72
N PRO A 46 14.35 -11.07 -3.44
CA PRO A 46 14.14 -10.15 -2.34
C PRO A 46 15.11 -8.95 -2.40
N ASP A 47 14.58 -7.75 -2.12
CA ASP A 47 15.38 -6.55 -1.96
C ASP A 47 14.79 -5.72 -0.80
N PRO A 48 15.59 -5.37 0.23
CA PRO A 48 15.10 -4.63 1.38
C PRO A 48 14.61 -3.21 1.05
N LEU A 49 14.97 -2.67 -0.11
CA LEU A 49 14.61 -1.32 -0.53
C LEU A 49 13.37 -1.26 -1.42
N THR A 50 12.91 -2.40 -1.94
CA THR A 50 11.83 -2.45 -2.94
C THR A 50 10.66 -3.34 -2.56
N PRO A 51 10.10 -3.26 -1.32
CA PRO A 51 8.85 -3.94 -1.03
C PRO A 51 7.73 -3.33 -1.86
N LEU A 52 6.76 -4.15 -2.29
CA LEU A 52 5.61 -3.69 -3.06
C LEU A 52 4.42 -3.42 -2.14
N SER A 53 3.54 -2.52 -2.57
CA SER A 53 2.37 -2.13 -1.78
C SER A 53 1.09 -2.28 -2.56
N VAL A 54 0.03 -2.68 -1.86
CA VAL A 54 -1.36 -2.59 -2.31
C VAL A 54 -2.11 -1.60 -1.44
N GLY A 55 -3.14 -0.95 -2.01
CA GLY A 55 -3.91 0.03 -1.27
C GLY A 55 -5.05 0.61 -2.09
N ASN A 56 -5.82 1.52 -1.49
CA ASN A 56 -6.98 2.17 -2.11
C ASN A 56 -6.93 3.71 -2.04
N GLY A 57 -5.79 4.29 -1.66
CA GLY A 57 -5.62 5.72 -1.45
C GLY A 57 -5.86 6.18 -0.01
N GLU A 58 -6.65 5.45 0.78
CA GLU A 58 -6.90 5.72 2.20
C GLU A 58 -6.20 4.71 3.12
N PHE A 59 -6.06 3.48 2.66
CA PHE A 59 -5.34 2.39 3.31
C PHE A 59 -4.21 1.88 2.41
N ALA A 60 -3.10 1.50 3.01
CA ALA A 60 -1.94 0.90 2.33
C ALA A 60 -1.36 -0.26 3.14
N PHE A 61 -0.93 -1.30 2.44
CA PHE A 61 -0.28 -2.47 2.99
C PHE A 61 0.98 -2.76 2.16
N THR A 62 2.14 -2.71 2.80
CA THR A 62 3.44 -2.99 2.18
C THR A 62 3.86 -4.42 2.50
N ALA A 63 4.16 -5.19 1.46
CA ALA A 63 4.49 -6.61 1.55
C ALA A 63 5.92 -6.89 1.11
N ASP A 64 6.55 -7.88 1.72
CA ASP A 64 7.79 -8.48 1.22
C ASP A 64 7.54 -9.43 0.04
N VAL A 65 8.56 -10.14 -0.41
CA VAL A 65 8.51 -11.05 -1.57
C VAL A 65 7.50 -12.18 -1.41
N THR A 66 7.04 -12.49 -0.19
CA THR A 66 6.00 -13.50 0.07
C THR A 66 4.59 -13.02 -0.23
N GLY A 67 4.39 -11.74 -0.53
CA GLY A 67 3.08 -11.11 -0.70
C GLY A 67 2.41 -10.69 0.61
N LEU A 68 3.07 -10.93 1.74
CA LEU A 68 2.67 -10.52 3.08
C LEU A 68 3.85 -9.87 3.81
N GLN A 69 3.83 -9.82 5.14
CA GLN A 69 4.89 -9.21 5.97
C GLN A 69 5.62 -10.30 6.78
N THR A 70 6.22 -11.24 6.06
CA THR A 70 6.81 -12.45 6.65
C THR A 70 8.19 -12.20 7.25
N PHE A 71 9.02 -11.41 6.56
CA PHE A 71 10.43 -11.16 6.92
C PHE A 71 10.71 -9.67 7.19
N PRO A 72 10.06 -9.06 8.17
CA PRO A 72 10.21 -7.62 8.42
C PRO A 72 11.62 -7.22 8.86
N GLU A 73 12.39 -8.12 9.45
CA GLU A 73 13.76 -7.88 9.88
C GLU A 73 14.68 -7.64 8.67
N PHE A 74 14.40 -8.31 7.55
CA PHE A 74 15.12 -8.09 6.29
C PHE A 74 14.92 -6.66 5.78
N HIS A 75 13.73 -6.09 5.97
CA HIS A 75 13.37 -4.74 5.54
C HIS A 75 13.69 -3.64 6.57
N ALA A 76 14.09 -4.00 7.79
CA ALA A 76 14.23 -3.04 8.90
C ALA A 76 15.26 -1.92 8.63
N LYS A 77 16.32 -2.21 7.87
CA LYS A 77 17.36 -1.22 7.50
C LYS A 77 17.11 -0.57 6.14
N GLY A 78 16.11 -1.04 5.41
CA GLY A 78 15.70 -0.53 4.10
C GLY A 78 14.39 0.23 4.18
N MET A 79 13.38 -0.27 3.48
CA MET A 79 12.00 0.23 3.52
C MET A 79 11.18 -0.64 4.49
N PRO A 80 10.82 -0.14 5.68
CA PRO A 80 10.04 -0.91 6.65
C PRO A 80 8.69 -1.33 6.08
N LEU A 81 8.26 -2.55 6.42
CA LEU A 81 6.91 -3.03 6.09
C LEU A 81 5.90 -2.43 7.06
N GLY A 82 4.73 -2.07 6.59
CA GLY A 82 3.68 -1.49 7.41
C GLY A 82 2.29 -1.67 6.83
N ALA A 83 1.29 -1.50 7.69
CA ALA A 83 -0.12 -1.38 7.36
C ALA A 83 -0.66 -0.09 7.96
N GLN A 84 -1.10 0.84 7.13
CA GLN A 84 -1.51 2.17 7.56
C GLN A 84 -2.84 2.57 6.93
N SER A 85 -3.63 3.36 7.69
CA SER A 85 -4.84 4.00 7.17
C SER A 85 -4.83 5.50 7.47
N GLN A 86 -5.62 6.26 6.71
CA GLN A 86 -5.74 7.71 6.88
C GLN A 86 -6.20 8.11 8.30
N TRP A 87 -7.05 7.30 8.95
CA TRP A 87 -7.56 7.55 10.30
C TRP A 87 -6.58 7.08 11.40
N ALA A 88 -5.57 6.29 11.06
CA ALA A 88 -4.68 5.65 12.02
C ALA A 88 -3.62 6.62 12.54
N TRP A 89 -3.99 7.34 13.58
CA TRP A 89 -3.14 8.28 14.30
C TRP A 89 -3.04 7.89 15.77
N HIS A 90 -1.87 8.11 16.35
CA HIS A 90 -1.59 7.87 17.74
C HIS A 90 -0.87 9.08 18.34
N SER A 91 -1.13 9.35 19.60
CA SER A 91 -0.36 10.32 20.40
C SER A 91 0.17 9.64 21.65
N LEU A 92 1.44 9.82 21.90
CA LEU A 92 2.01 9.43 23.19
C LEU A 92 1.34 10.23 24.32
N PRO A 93 1.27 9.68 25.53
CA PRO A 93 0.78 10.41 26.69
C PRO A 93 1.50 11.74 26.89
N ASN A 94 0.77 12.75 27.38
CA ASN A 94 1.27 14.09 27.63
C ASN A 94 1.25 14.38 29.15
N PRO A 95 2.12 13.76 29.95
CA PRO A 95 2.12 13.92 31.41
C PRO A 95 2.49 15.35 31.83
N GLU A 96 3.29 16.03 31.03
CA GLU A 96 3.72 17.43 31.31
C GLU A 96 2.67 18.45 30.90
N GLY A 97 1.60 18.03 30.21
CA GLY A 97 0.51 18.90 29.79
C GLY A 97 0.89 19.94 28.74
N TYR A 98 1.88 19.66 27.89
CA TYR A 98 2.32 20.58 26.82
C TYR A 98 1.18 21.05 25.95
N LYS A 99 1.16 22.37 25.67
CA LYS A 99 0.19 23.07 24.83
C LYS A 99 0.93 23.78 23.69
N LEU A 100 0.19 24.13 22.65
CA LEU A 100 0.76 24.88 21.52
C LEU A 100 1.41 26.19 21.99
N SER A 101 0.82 26.87 22.98
CA SER A 101 1.39 28.10 23.56
C SER A 101 2.83 27.93 24.06
N ASP A 102 3.18 26.74 24.53
CA ASP A 102 4.51 26.46 25.13
C ASP A 102 5.60 26.28 24.07
N ALA A 103 5.20 26.17 22.79
CA ALA A 103 6.09 26.03 21.63
C ALA A 103 6.05 27.27 20.71
N LEU A 104 5.29 28.29 21.08
CA LEU A 104 5.21 29.53 20.28
C LEU A 104 6.33 30.50 20.65
N GLU A 105 7.00 31.02 19.63
CA GLU A 105 7.92 32.13 19.72
C GLU A 105 7.39 33.29 18.89
N SER A 106 7.50 34.54 19.43
CA SER A 106 7.04 35.73 18.74
C SER A 106 8.17 36.38 17.97
N TYR A 107 7.95 36.55 16.68
CA TYR A 107 8.87 37.23 15.77
C TYR A 107 8.30 38.59 15.36
N ASP A 108 9.17 39.58 15.15
CA ASP A 108 8.79 40.82 14.50
C ASP A 108 8.79 40.64 13.00
N VAL A 109 7.64 40.84 12.38
CA VAL A 109 7.46 40.72 10.93
C VAL A 109 6.85 42.04 10.44
N ALA A 110 7.67 42.88 9.86
CA ALA A 110 7.27 44.20 9.35
C ALA A 110 6.52 45.02 10.44
N GLY A 111 7.05 45.11 11.64
CA GLY A 111 6.49 45.88 12.76
C GLY A 111 5.31 45.19 13.49
N ARG A 112 5.01 43.90 13.15
CA ARG A 112 3.98 43.13 13.83
C ARG A 112 4.61 41.94 14.57
N ARG A 113 4.19 41.72 15.82
CA ARG A 113 4.56 40.54 16.57
C ARG A 113 3.69 39.36 16.13
N VAL A 114 4.31 38.36 15.49
CA VAL A 114 3.65 37.16 14.99
C VAL A 114 4.15 35.93 15.72
N PRO A 115 3.29 35.14 16.39
CA PRO A 115 3.69 33.91 17.03
C PRO A 115 3.83 32.79 16.00
N TYR A 116 4.94 32.06 16.05
CA TYR A 116 5.21 30.86 15.26
C TYR A 116 5.55 29.69 16.17
N ALA A 117 5.09 28.49 15.82
CA ALA A 117 5.49 27.26 16.44
C ALA A 117 6.90 26.84 15.98
N SER A 118 7.90 27.67 16.23
CA SER A 118 9.29 27.43 15.82
C SER A 118 9.98 26.37 16.66
N GLY A 119 9.46 26.16 17.86
CA GLY A 119 9.90 25.13 18.76
C GLY A 119 11.24 25.36 19.43
N GLY A 120 11.81 26.53 19.32
CA GLY A 120 13.08 26.88 19.93
C GLY A 120 14.18 27.20 18.91
N ASN A 121 15.29 27.68 19.43
CA ASN A 121 16.42 28.19 18.64
C ASN A 121 17.03 27.11 17.73
N TYR A 122 16.56 27.05 16.49
CA TYR A 122 17.32 26.34 15.45
C TYR A 122 18.66 27.08 15.22
N PRO A 123 19.84 26.43 15.24
CA PRO A 123 20.09 24.98 15.18
C PRO A 123 20.29 24.26 16.54
N ARG A 124 19.99 24.88 17.67
CA ARG A 124 20.24 24.33 19.02
C ARG A 124 19.29 23.21 19.46
N GLY A 125 18.31 22.87 18.61
CA GLY A 125 17.31 21.85 18.90
C GLY A 125 15.96 22.44 19.32
N TYR A 126 14.97 21.57 19.46
CA TYR A 126 13.62 21.94 19.88
C TYR A 126 13.49 21.89 21.40
N SER A 127 12.65 22.76 21.96
CA SER A 127 12.23 22.64 23.37
C SER A 127 11.50 21.29 23.60
N PRO A 128 11.40 20.79 24.86
CA PRO A 128 10.63 19.57 25.12
C PRO A 128 9.19 19.63 24.64
N SER A 129 8.49 20.77 24.84
CA SER A 129 7.13 21.01 24.36
C SER A 129 7.04 20.95 22.84
N ALA A 130 7.95 21.62 22.14
CA ALA A 130 8.01 21.60 20.69
C ALA A 130 8.34 20.22 20.13
N THR A 131 9.25 19.49 20.79
CA THR A 131 9.58 18.11 20.43
C THR A 131 8.36 17.21 20.56
N TRP A 132 7.62 17.31 21.68
CA TRP A 132 6.41 16.53 21.88
C TRP A 132 5.33 16.87 20.85
N LEU A 133 5.04 18.15 20.63
CA LEU A 133 4.03 18.61 19.66
C LEU A 133 4.39 18.23 18.22
N ARG A 134 5.67 18.27 17.85
CA ARG A 134 6.15 17.85 16.54
C ARG A 134 6.02 16.35 16.29
N SER A 135 6.11 15.56 17.37
CA SER A 135 6.04 14.10 17.33
C SER A 135 4.62 13.57 17.47
N ASN A 136 3.63 14.42 17.80
CA ASN A 136 2.27 14.01 18.11
C ASN A 136 1.23 14.93 17.47
N PRO A 137 0.15 14.36 16.88
CA PRO A 137 0.00 12.92 16.65
C PRO A 137 0.95 12.41 15.56
N HIS A 138 1.26 11.11 15.59
CA HIS A 138 2.04 10.43 14.59
C HIS A 138 1.24 9.29 13.93
N ARG A 139 1.68 8.81 12.78
CA ARG A 139 1.07 7.68 12.10
C ARG A 139 1.20 6.42 12.96
N LEU A 140 0.14 5.62 12.95
CA LEU A 140 0.09 4.35 13.65
C LEU A 140 0.17 3.19 12.64
N ASP A 141 1.11 2.26 12.85
CA ASP A 141 1.08 0.97 12.19
C ASP A 141 -0.05 0.12 12.77
N LEU A 142 -0.94 -0.36 11.91
CA LEU A 142 -2.14 -1.10 12.33
C LEU A 142 -1.86 -2.55 12.69
N GLY A 143 -0.65 -3.02 12.42
CA GLY A 143 -0.21 -4.38 12.70
C GLY A 143 0.37 -5.05 11.47
N ARG A 144 0.83 -6.25 11.69
CA ARG A 144 1.55 -7.07 10.73
C ARG A 144 0.80 -8.36 10.48
N ILE A 145 0.60 -8.71 9.21
CA ILE A 145 0.15 -10.03 8.77
C ILE A 145 1.22 -10.67 7.91
N GLY A 146 1.70 -11.84 8.29
CA GLY A 146 2.76 -12.55 7.59
C GLY A 146 2.55 -14.05 7.65
N LEU A 147 3.38 -14.79 6.92
CA LEU A 147 3.44 -16.23 7.01
C LEU A 147 4.37 -16.65 8.16
N ARG A 148 4.04 -17.75 8.78
CA ARG A 148 4.95 -18.52 9.60
C ARG A 148 5.33 -19.78 8.81
N LEU A 149 6.57 -19.83 8.35
CA LEU A 149 7.16 -20.95 7.63
C LEU A 149 8.09 -21.70 8.58
N THR A 150 7.86 -23.01 8.73
CA THR A 150 8.60 -23.86 9.66
C THR A 150 9.35 -24.92 8.88
N LYS A 151 10.67 -25.01 9.12
CA LYS A 151 11.54 -26.04 8.53
C LYS A 151 11.21 -27.44 9.08
N PRO A 152 11.69 -28.53 8.45
CA PRO A 152 11.51 -29.89 8.97
C PRO A 152 12.06 -30.09 10.39
N ASP A 153 13.11 -29.37 10.76
CA ASP A 153 13.72 -29.39 12.09
C ASP A 153 12.97 -28.56 13.15
N GLY A 154 11.85 -27.93 12.78
CA GLY A 154 11.04 -27.08 13.65
C GLY A 154 11.51 -25.64 13.74
N SER A 155 12.63 -25.27 13.17
CA SER A 155 13.12 -23.89 13.15
C SER A 155 12.31 -23.00 12.18
N SER A 156 12.31 -21.68 12.45
CA SER A 156 11.67 -20.71 11.56
C SER A 156 12.49 -20.50 10.29
N ALA A 157 11.81 -20.33 9.16
CA ALA A 157 12.44 -19.96 7.91
C ALA A 157 13.06 -18.56 7.98
N ARG A 158 14.10 -18.36 7.18
CA ARG A 158 14.69 -17.06 6.83
C ARG A 158 14.38 -16.74 5.38
N ILE A 159 14.57 -15.52 4.97
CA ILE A 159 14.30 -15.10 3.58
C ILE A 159 15.20 -15.83 2.58
N GLU A 160 16.42 -16.19 2.99
CA GLU A 160 17.38 -16.94 2.18
C GLU A 160 16.96 -18.42 1.96
N ASP A 161 16.02 -18.93 2.74
CA ASP A 161 15.45 -20.27 2.56
C ASP A 161 14.40 -20.33 1.43
N LEU A 162 14.04 -19.17 0.85
CA LEU A 162 13.10 -19.11 -0.27
C LEU A 162 13.87 -19.22 -1.59
N THR A 163 13.35 -20.04 -2.50
CA THR A 163 13.85 -20.18 -3.86
C THR A 163 12.76 -19.88 -4.88
N GLU A 164 13.11 -19.75 -6.16
CA GLU A 164 12.17 -19.52 -7.28
C GLU A 164 11.19 -18.36 -7.02
N THR A 165 11.69 -17.29 -6.37
CA THR A 165 10.85 -16.16 -5.99
C THR A 165 10.45 -15.34 -7.19
N THR A 166 9.16 -15.04 -7.31
CA THR A 166 8.59 -14.09 -8.27
C THR A 166 7.43 -13.37 -7.63
N GLN A 167 7.46 -12.04 -7.70
CA GLN A 167 6.36 -11.20 -7.21
C GLN A 167 5.99 -10.19 -8.28
N THR A 168 4.71 -10.09 -8.62
CA THR A 168 4.19 -9.16 -9.63
C THR A 168 3.06 -8.33 -9.04
N LEU A 169 3.19 -7.01 -9.18
CA LEU A 169 2.12 -6.05 -8.92
C LEU A 169 1.44 -5.70 -10.25
N ASP A 170 0.20 -6.12 -10.41
CA ASP A 170 -0.64 -5.70 -11.53
C ASP A 170 -1.24 -4.33 -11.23
N LEU A 171 -0.75 -3.32 -11.93
CA LEU A 171 -1.17 -1.93 -11.73
C LEU A 171 -2.59 -1.64 -12.23
N TRP A 172 -3.16 -2.50 -13.09
CA TRP A 172 -4.53 -2.33 -13.56
C TRP A 172 -5.56 -2.80 -12.53
N THR A 173 -5.29 -3.91 -11.88
CA THR A 173 -6.19 -4.51 -10.89
C THR A 173 -5.82 -4.17 -9.46
N GLY A 174 -4.62 -3.64 -9.21
CA GLY A 174 -4.09 -3.42 -7.86
C GLY A 174 -3.81 -4.72 -7.11
N SER A 175 -3.64 -5.85 -7.82
CA SER A 175 -3.37 -7.15 -7.20
C SER A 175 -1.88 -7.44 -7.14
N LEU A 176 -1.42 -7.96 -6.01
CA LEU A 176 -0.08 -8.46 -5.77
C LEU A 176 -0.10 -9.99 -5.79
N SER A 177 0.67 -10.57 -6.69
CA SER A 177 0.83 -12.03 -6.81
C SER A 177 2.25 -12.41 -6.50
N SER A 178 2.45 -13.30 -5.51
CA SER A 178 3.75 -13.80 -5.10
C SER A 178 3.82 -15.32 -5.26
N ARG A 179 4.93 -15.81 -5.77
CA ARG A 179 5.23 -17.24 -5.89
C ARG A 179 6.66 -17.47 -5.42
N PHE A 180 6.86 -18.52 -4.68
CA PHE A 180 8.17 -18.96 -4.23
C PHE A 180 8.14 -20.43 -3.85
N GLU A 181 9.30 -21.03 -3.72
CA GLU A 181 9.43 -22.36 -3.15
C GLU A 181 10.04 -22.27 -1.74
N PHE A 182 9.54 -23.10 -0.84
CA PHE A 182 10.09 -23.30 0.49
C PHE A 182 10.22 -24.81 0.76
N ASP A 183 11.44 -25.27 0.97
CA ASP A 183 11.76 -26.68 1.17
C ASP A 183 11.20 -27.56 0.03
N GLY A 184 11.43 -27.13 -1.23
CA GLY A 184 10.97 -27.79 -2.44
C GLY A 184 9.45 -27.82 -2.63
N GLN A 185 8.68 -27.08 -1.83
CA GLN A 185 7.22 -27.00 -1.95
C GLN A 185 6.82 -25.61 -2.45
N PRO A 186 6.01 -25.53 -3.52
CA PRO A 186 5.53 -24.26 -4.04
C PRO A 186 4.54 -23.61 -3.07
N VAL A 187 4.65 -22.29 -2.98
CA VAL A 187 3.73 -21.40 -2.27
C VAL A 187 3.28 -20.30 -3.22
N SER A 188 1.98 -20.09 -3.30
CA SER A 188 1.37 -18.98 -4.05
C SER A 188 0.57 -18.11 -3.09
N VAL A 189 0.77 -16.80 -3.18
CA VAL A 189 0.04 -15.81 -2.37
C VAL A 189 -0.50 -14.74 -3.30
N GLN A 190 -1.79 -14.43 -3.15
CA GLN A 190 -2.42 -13.28 -3.78
C GLN A 190 -2.93 -12.34 -2.71
N THR A 191 -2.62 -11.07 -2.84
CA THR A 191 -3.01 -10.01 -1.90
C THR A 191 -3.63 -8.85 -2.67
N VAL A 192 -4.83 -8.44 -2.27
CA VAL A 192 -5.54 -7.30 -2.84
C VAL A 192 -6.16 -6.46 -1.75
N CYS A 193 -6.22 -5.15 -1.98
CA CYS A 193 -6.94 -4.22 -1.12
C CYS A 193 -8.33 -3.95 -1.70
N HIS A 194 -9.34 -3.91 -0.83
CA HIS A 194 -10.70 -3.52 -1.24
C HIS A 194 -10.70 -2.03 -1.67
N PRO A 195 -11.36 -1.67 -2.79
CA PRO A 195 -11.24 -0.32 -3.36
C PRO A 195 -11.83 0.81 -2.51
N ALA A 196 -12.68 0.51 -1.51
CA ALA A 196 -13.37 1.52 -0.70
C ALA A 196 -13.42 1.19 0.80
N ARG A 197 -12.63 0.23 1.27
CA ARG A 197 -12.61 -0.17 2.69
C ARG A 197 -11.19 -0.61 3.08
N ASP A 198 -10.85 -0.48 4.34
CA ASP A 198 -9.60 -0.99 4.92
C ASP A 198 -9.68 -2.52 5.09
N ILE A 199 -9.75 -3.22 3.97
CA ILE A 199 -9.85 -4.68 3.92
C ILE A 199 -8.80 -5.23 2.96
N LEU A 200 -8.02 -6.20 3.45
CA LEU A 200 -7.16 -7.05 2.63
C LEU A 200 -7.86 -8.38 2.38
N ALA A 201 -7.91 -8.81 1.13
CA ALA A 201 -8.23 -10.18 0.77
C ALA A 201 -6.92 -10.89 0.41
N ILE A 202 -6.70 -12.03 1.05
CA ILE A 202 -5.47 -12.81 0.93
C ILE A 202 -5.85 -14.25 0.60
N ARG A 203 -5.23 -14.79 -0.46
CA ARG A 203 -5.33 -16.20 -0.83
C ARG A 203 -3.95 -16.83 -0.75
N VAL A 204 -3.84 -17.92 0.00
CA VAL A 204 -2.59 -18.68 0.14
C VAL A 204 -2.83 -20.10 -0.32
N GLU A 205 -1.98 -20.62 -1.20
CA GLU A 205 -2.04 -21.97 -1.73
C GLU A 205 -0.69 -22.64 -1.54
N SER A 206 -0.67 -23.75 -0.80
CA SER A 206 0.49 -24.63 -0.64
C SER A 206 0.10 -25.93 0.07
N ARG A 207 0.81 -27.00 -0.22
CA ARG A 207 0.70 -28.27 0.54
C ARG A 207 1.20 -28.13 1.97
N LEU A 208 2.04 -27.12 2.25
CA LEU A 208 2.55 -26.83 3.59
C LEU A 208 1.47 -26.42 4.59
N LEU A 209 0.30 -25.96 4.12
CA LEU A 209 -0.86 -25.67 4.97
C LEU A 209 -1.38 -26.94 5.65
N ALA A 210 -1.58 -28.01 4.90
CA ALA A 210 -2.08 -29.27 5.42
C ALA A 210 -1.11 -29.94 6.40
N SER A 211 0.19 -29.73 6.24
CA SER A 211 1.22 -30.25 7.16
C SER A 211 1.47 -29.36 8.39
N GLY A 212 0.79 -28.21 8.50
CA GLY A 212 0.99 -27.23 9.57
C GLY A 212 2.34 -26.48 9.51
N ARG A 213 3.13 -26.69 8.45
CA ARG A 213 4.42 -26.02 8.26
C ARG A 213 4.30 -24.61 7.71
N LEU A 214 3.12 -24.25 7.23
CA LEU A 214 2.75 -22.89 6.86
C LEU A 214 1.49 -22.49 7.59
N SER A 215 1.53 -21.34 8.24
CA SER A 215 0.37 -20.73 8.89
C SER A 215 0.43 -19.20 8.77
N VAL A 216 -0.68 -18.51 9.02
CA VAL A 216 -0.72 -17.06 9.06
C VAL A 216 -0.42 -16.58 10.48
N ARG A 217 0.41 -15.55 10.60
CA ARG A 217 0.76 -14.87 11.85
C ARG A 217 0.26 -13.44 11.82
N LEU A 218 -0.39 -13.02 12.90
CA LEU A 218 -0.67 -11.62 13.21
C LEU A 218 0.22 -11.14 14.35
N ALA A 219 0.66 -9.91 14.26
CA ALA A 219 1.39 -9.25 15.33
C ALA A 219 1.04 -7.76 15.36
N PHE A 220 1.13 -7.15 16.55
CA PHE A 220 0.79 -5.75 16.74
C PHE A 220 1.89 -5.06 17.53
N SER A 221 2.22 -3.84 17.14
CA SER A 221 3.23 -3.00 17.78
C SER A 221 2.61 -1.93 18.67
N TYR A 222 3.44 -1.24 19.41
CA TYR A 222 3.14 0.08 19.96
C TYR A 222 3.40 1.16 18.90
N GLY A 223 2.90 2.38 19.12
CA GLY A 223 3.14 3.52 18.24
C GLY A 223 4.56 4.05 18.35
N SER A 224 5.11 4.54 17.27
CA SER A 224 6.44 5.14 17.19
C SER A 224 6.39 6.55 16.63
N THR A 225 7.18 7.43 17.22
CA THR A 225 7.41 8.79 16.71
C THR A 225 8.51 8.86 15.66
N ASP A 226 9.10 7.73 15.31
CA ASP A 226 10.09 7.65 14.24
C ASP A 226 9.42 7.92 12.88
N TRP A 227 9.96 8.85 12.13
CA TRP A 227 9.44 9.25 10.82
C TRP A 227 9.54 8.17 9.75
N ARG A 228 10.44 7.21 9.94
CA ARG A 228 10.68 6.10 9.02
C ARG A 228 9.84 4.86 9.34
N ASN A 229 9.44 4.71 10.61
CA ASN A 229 8.77 3.50 11.06
C ASN A 229 7.74 3.82 12.14
N ALA A 230 6.47 3.69 11.79
CA ALA A 230 5.34 3.95 12.70
C ALA A 230 5.14 2.87 13.78
N ALA A 231 5.95 1.80 13.77
CA ALA A 231 5.84 0.64 14.65
C ALA A 231 7.00 0.58 15.64
N ASP A 232 6.71 0.53 16.93
CA ASP A 232 7.69 0.25 17.99
C ASP A 232 7.44 -1.14 18.59
N TRP A 233 8.26 -2.11 18.16
CA TRP A 233 8.18 -3.51 18.60
C TRP A 233 8.90 -3.76 19.94
N SER A 234 9.61 -2.77 20.48
CA SER A 234 10.37 -2.89 21.72
C SER A 234 9.54 -2.66 22.99
N LYS A 235 8.28 -2.26 22.85
CA LYS A 235 7.39 -1.88 23.95
C LYS A 235 6.13 -2.73 24.05
N PRO A 236 6.25 -4.06 24.24
CA PRO A 236 5.09 -4.95 24.30
C PRO A 236 4.14 -4.63 25.49
N ASP A 237 4.68 -4.09 26.58
CA ASP A 237 3.92 -3.78 27.80
C ASP A 237 3.13 -2.46 27.71
N ARG A 238 3.35 -1.65 26.67
CA ARG A 238 2.69 -0.36 26.49
C ARG A 238 1.39 -0.44 25.72
N HIS A 239 1.01 -1.62 25.26
CA HIS A 239 -0.22 -1.84 24.52
C HIS A 239 -0.86 -3.18 24.87
N GLN A 240 -2.13 -3.33 24.56
CA GLN A 240 -2.88 -4.56 24.82
C GLN A 240 -3.63 -5.03 23.58
N THR A 241 -3.72 -6.35 23.43
CA THR A 241 -4.60 -7.01 22.45
C THR A 241 -5.58 -7.89 23.19
N LEU A 242 -6.87 -7.59 23.09
CA LEU A 242 -7.92 -8.50 23.52
C LEU A 242 -8.38 -9.30 22.29
N SER A 243 -8.35 -10.62 22.40
CA SER A 243 -8.75 -11.51 21.30
C SER A 243 -10.03 -12.25 21.64
N HIS A 244 -10.94 -12.33 20.67
CA HIS A 244 -12.10 -13.19 20.70
C HIS A 244 -12.08 -14.07 19.45
N ILE A 245 -11.87 -15.36 19.65
CA ILE A 245 -11.75 -16.35 18.57
C ILE A 245 -12.92 -17.31 18.67
N SER A 246 -13.67 -17.46 17.59
CA SER A 246 -14.77 -18.39 17.40
C SER A 246 -14.54 -19.23 16.14
N ASN A 247 -15.46 -20.17 15.85
CA ASN A 247 -15.31 -21.04 14.68
C ASN A 247 -15.40 -20.30 13.35
N ASP A 248 -16.03 -19.13 13.31
CA ASP A 248 -16.32 -18.34 12.11
C ASP A 248 -15.48 -17.08 11.97
N LYS A 249 -14.79 -16.63 13.02
CA LYS A 249 -14.01 -15.39 13.01
C LYS A 249 -13.01 -15.30 14.16
N ALA A 250 -11.99 -14.45 13.96
CA ALA A 250 -11.16 -13.92 15.03
C ALA A 250 -11.30 -12.38 15.06
N GLU A 251 -11.56 -11.83 16.22
CA GLU A 251 -11.69 -10.40 16.46
C GLU A 251 -10.65 -9.96 17.48
N PHE A 252 -9.96 -8.89 17.18
CA PHE A 252 -8.92 -8.32 18.03
C PHE A 252 -9.27 -6.88 18.34
N THR A 253 -9.34 -6.56 19.64
CA THR A 253 -9.42 -5.18 20.11
C THR A 253 -8.02 -4.74 20.51
N ARG A 254 -7.51 -3.73 19.84
CA ARG A 254 -6.21 -3.12 20.11
C ARG A 254 -6.39 -1.89 20.97
N ILE A 255 -5.58 -1.77 22.03
CA ILE A 255 -5.60 -0.67 22.97
C ILE A 255 -4.19 -0.16 23.12
N LEU A 256 -4.00 1.13 22.82
CA LEU A 256 -2.74 1.85 22.96
C LEU A 256 -3.04 3.22 23.58
N ASP A 257 -2.64 3.43 24.82
CA ASP A 257 -2.93 4.66 25.58
C ASP A 257 -4.43 5.04 25.46
N ALA A 258 -4.75 6.20 24.88
CA ALA A 258 -6.13 6.64 24.67
C ALA A 258 -6.77 6.10 23.38
N ASN A 259 -6.01 5.41 22.52
CA ASN A 259 -6.48 4.94 21.24
C ASN A 259 -6.97 3.50 21.31
N ARG A 260 -8.04 3.22 20.54
CA ARG A 260 -8.59 1.88 20.37
C ARG A 260 -8.97 1.66 18.91
N TYR A 261 -8.62 0.48 18.37
CA TYR A 261 -9.09 0.04 17.05
C TYR A 261 -9.35 -1.47 17.03
N TYR A 262 -9.97 -1.94 15.96
CA TYR A 262 -10.42 -3.31 15.84
C TYR A 262 -9.86 -3.94 14.56
N VAL A 263 -9.47 -5.21 14.66
CA VAL A 263 -9.07 -6.03 13.53
C VAL A 263 -9.94 -7.28 13.53
N ARG A 264 -10.48 -7.64 12.38
CA ARG A 264 -11.32 -8.82 12.21
C ARG A 264 -10.79 -9.69 11.08
N LEU A 265 -10.73 -10.98 11.34
CA LEU A 265 -10.45 -12.02 10.37
C LEU A 265 -11.66 -12.93 10.32
N PRO A 266 -12.35 -13.06 9.18
CA PRO A 266 -13.32 -14.13 9.00
C PRO A 266 -12.59 -15.46 8.97
N SER A 267 -13.32 -16.54 9.24
CA SER A 267 -12.78 -17.91 9.11
C SER A 267 -12.23 -18.12 7.70
N PRO A 268 -11.09 -18.77 7.53
CA PRO A 268 -10.62 -19.15 6.21
C PRO A 268 -11.69 -19.95 5.47
N THR A 269 -12.04 -19.54 4.28
CA THR A 269 -12.83 -20.34 3.36
C THR A 269 -11.86 -21.20 2.58
N GLY A 270 -11.92 -22.52 2.81
CA GLY A 270 -11.12 -23.53 2.13
C GLY A 270 -11.49 -23.70 0.66
#